data_c06814fd1eaa1c0f4db2cf2bda545420
#
_entry.id   c06814fd1eaa1c0f4db2cf2bda545420
#
_cell.length_a   1.000
_cell.length_b   1.000
_cell.length_c   1.000
_cell.angle_alpha   90.00
_cell.angle_beta   90.00
_cell.angle_gamma   90.00
#
_symmetry.space_group_name_H-M   'P 1'
#
loop_
_entity.id
_entity.type
_entity.pdbx_description
1 polymer ?
#
loop_
_entity_poly.entity_id
_entity_poly.type
_entity_poly.pdbx_seq_one_letter_code
_entity_poly.pdbx_strand_id
1 'polypeptide(L)'
;STHGINWDVGYPYVNKAAFQTLRDDWGANAVRLAMYTSEYNGYCSGGNQAQLRNQIYKGVKYATELGMYVIIDWHILNDGNPMTQLAQAKKFFATMSNKYKNQKNVIYEICNEPNGCSWTSIKSYATQVIKVIRKYDKKAIIVVGTPTWSQLGSDGTHNEVANSPIKGYKNIMYSLHFYANEWSHNKYLPAKLDYARKKGIAVMVTEFGMSAAGGGGGINSSYTGKWLGKLNKYNISYFCWSLSNKNESCSLLSSKTKKTSKWKTTELSVAGRYIRSKYRARKEARSEEHTSELQSPLNLVCRLL
;
A
#
# COMPACT_ATOMS: atom_id res chain seq x y z
N SER A 1 5.04 -0.66 -4.01
CA SER A 1 5.27 -1.73 -3.01
C SER A 1 6.49 -2.55 -3.37
N THR A 2 7.27 -2.99 -2.40
CA THR A 2 8.18 -4.13 -2.59
C THR A 2 7.34 -5.38 -2.84
N HIS A 3 7.90 -6.44 -3.40
CA HIS A 3 7.44 -7.80 -3.13
C HIS A 3 7.77 -8.15 -1.67
N GLY A 4 7.38 -9.33 -1.20
CA GLY A 4 7.68 -9.74 0.18
C GLY A 4 9.15 -9.56 0.54
N ILE A 5 9.42 -8.77 1.58
CA ILE A 5 10.80 -8.55 2.09
C ILE A 5 11.40 -9.79 2.75
N ASN A 6 10.59 -10.86 2.89
CA ASN A 6 11.01 -12.18 3.35
C ASN A 6 11.79 -12.97 2.29
N TRP A 7 11.72 -12.55 1.03
CA TRP A 7 12.16 -13.31 -0.12
C TRP A 7 13.15 -12.49 -0.98
N ASP A 8 14.00 -13.20 -1.73
CA ASP A 8 15.07 -12.64 -2.56
C ASP A 8 14.58 -11.80 -3.77
N VAL A 9 13.30 -11.84 -4.08
CA VAL A 9 12.67 -10.95 -5.07
C VAL A 9 12.12 -9.66 -4.45
N GLY A 10 12.23 -9.48 -3.15
CA GLY A 10 11.74 -8.32 -2.39
C GLY A 10 12.83 -7.62 -1.59
N TYR A 11 13.51 -8.33 -0.67
CA TYR A 11 14.47 -7.69 0.24
C TYR A 11 15.65 -6.98 -0.45
N PRO A 12 16.15 -7.40 -1.64
CA PRO A 12 17.27 -6.70 -2.28
C PRO A 12 16.93 -5.26 -2.70
N TYR A 13 15.65 -4.96 -2.85
CA TYR A 13 15.16 -3.63 -3.25
C TYR A 13 14.90 -2.72 -2.05
N VAL A 14 15.06 -3.21 -0.82
CA VAL A 14 15.05 -2.39 0.40
C VAL A 14 16.44 -1.77 0.56
N ASN A 15 16.75 -0.80 -0.29
CA ASN A 15 18.00 -0.05 -0.25
C ASN A 15 17.75 1.41 -0.63
N LYS A 16 18.62 2.30 -0.13
CA LYS A 16 18.45 3.75 -0.33
C LYS A 16 18.50 4.16 -1.81
N ALA A 17 19.38 3.56 -2.59
CA ALA A 17 19.53 3.88 -4.01
C ALA A 17 18.28 3.46 -4.82
N ALA A 18 17.61 2.36 -4.47
CA ALA A 18 16.34 1.98 -5.07
C ALA A 18 15.24 3.01 -4.77
N PHE A 19 15.09 3.40 -3.51
CA PHE A 19 14.09 4.39 -3.10
C PHE A 19 14.37 5.77 -3.71
N GLN A 20 15.63 6.15 -3.79
CA GLN A 20 16.02 7.37 -4.49
C GLN A 20 15.68 7.34 -5.98
N THR A 21 15.90 6.19 -6.64
CA THR A 21 15.49 5.99 -8.05
C THR A 21 13.98 6.12 -8.21
N LEU A 22 13.19 5.52 -7.32
CA LEU A 22 11.73 5.66 -7.34
C LEU A 22 11.28 7.11 -7.14
N ARG A 23 11.92 7.85 -6.23
CA ARG A 23 11.60 9.26 -5.97
C ARG A 23 12.00 10.17 -7.14
N ASP A 24 13.26 10.09 -7.57
CA ASP A 24 13.84 11.07 -8.49
C ASP A 24 13.49 10.77 -9.95
N ASP A 25 13.52 9.49 -10.33
CA ASP A 25 13.29 9.07 -11.72
C ASP A 25 11.81 8.73 -12.00
N TRP A 26 11.14 8.07 -11.06
CA TRP A 26 9.73 7.66 -11.26
C TRP A 26 8.72 8.69 -10.74
N GLY A 27 9.11 9.53 -9.80
CA GLY A 27 8.21 10.50 -9.18
C GLY A 27 7.37 9.95 -8.03
N ALA A 28 7.75 8.79 -7.47
CA ALA A 28 7.10 8.24 -6.30
C ALA A 28 7.46 9.05 -5.03
N ASN A 29 6.50 9.20 -4.12
CA ASN A 29 6.69 9.88 -2.84
C ASN A 29 6.45 8.97 -1.63
N ALA A 30 6.19 7.70 -1.87
CA ALA A 30 5.95 6.72 -0.82
C ALA A 30 6.43 5.33 -1.25
N VAL A 31 6.78 4.50 -0.28
CA VAL A 31 7.10 3.08 -0.44
C VAL A 31 6.27 2.24 0.53
N ARG A 32 5.98 1.01 0.15
CA ARG A 32 5.30 0.02 1.00
C ARG A 32 6.23 -1.17 1.19
N LEU A 33 6.45 -1.55 2.44
CA LEU A 33 7.29 -2.68 2.83
C LEU A 33 6.39 -3.86 3.15
N ALA A 34 6.24 -4.78 2.20
CA ALA A 34 5.40 -5.96 2.37
C ALA A 34 6.15 -7.03 3.15
N MET A 35 5.71 -7.32 4.38
CA MET A 35 6.27 -8.38 5.21
C MET A 35 5.24 -9.49 5.39
N TYR A 36 5.43 -10.60 4.69
CA TYR A 36 4.57 -11.77 4.82
C TYR A 36 4.57 -12.33 6.25
N THR A 37 3.42 -12.71 6.71
CA THR A 37 3.23 -13.34 8.02
C THR A 37 3.32 -14.86 7.94
N SER A 38 2.81 -15.46 6.87
CA SER A 38 2.71 -16.91 6.67
C SER A 38 3.65 -17.42 5.58
N GLU A 39 3.62 -16.84 4.39
CA GLU A 39 4.36 -17.30 3.23
C GLU A 39 5.84 -16.88 3.25
N TYR A 40 6.67 -17.55 2.44
CA TYR A 40 8.07 -17.17 2.17
C TYR A 40 8.93 -17.01 3.44
N ASN A 41 8.90 -17.97 4.35
CA ASN A 41 9.50 -17.85 5.68
C ASN A 41 8.91 -16.66 6.47
N GLY A 42 7.59 -16.61 6.53
CA GLY A 42 6.85 -15.52 7.13
C GLY A 42 7.19 -15.27 8.59
N TYR A 43 6.92 -14.06 9.02
CA TYR A 43 7.20 -13.60 10.40
C TYR A 43 6.59 -14.51 11.47
N CYS A 44 5.44 -15.14 11.18
CA CYS A 44 4.71 -16.06 12.09
C CYS A 44 4.93 -17.53 11.74
N SER A 45 5.71 -17.86 10.71
CA SER A 45 5.85 -19.23 10.19
C SER A 45 7.31 -19.69 10.08
N GLY A 46 8.12 -19.33 11.05
CA GLY A 46 9.51 -19.77 11.15
C GLY A 46 10.55 -18.82 10.56
N GLY A 47 10.15 -17.69 10.01
CA GLY A 47 11.06 -16.65 9.56
C GLY A 47 11.86 -16.03 10.70
N ASN A 48 13.05 -15.52 10.38
CA ASN A 48 13.87 -14.81 11.36
C ASN A 48 13.26 -13.44 11.64
N GLN A 49 12.50 -13.33 12.73
CA GLN A 49 11.78 -12.12 13.11
C GLN A 49 12.70 -10.91 13.31
N ALA A 50 13.88 -11.11 13.91
CA ALA A 50 14.83 -10.02 14.12
C ALA A 50 15.37 -9.48 12.78
N GLN A 51 15.71 -10.36 11.85
CA GLN A 51 16.15 -9.99 10.51
C GLN A 51 15.06 -9.26 9.73
N LEU A 52 13.82 -9.73 9.79
CA LEU A 52 12.68 -9.10 9.14
C LEU A 52 12.40 -7.70 9.71
N ARG A 53 12.45 -7.53 11.04
CA ARG A 53 12.36 -6.20 11.66
C ARG A 53 13.51 -5.29 11.20
N ASN A 54 14.73 -5.81 11.07
CA ASN A 54 15.87 -5.03 10.59
C ASN A 54 15.68 -4.57 9.13
N GLN A 55 15.08 -5.38 8.27
CA GLN A 55 14.69 -4.95 6.91
C GLN A 55 13.70 -3.80 6.95
N ILE A 56 12.69 -3.87 7.80
CA ILE A 56 11.75 -2.76 8.01
C ILE A 56 12.47 -1.51 8.52
N TYR A 57 13.34 -1.63 9.52
CA TYR A 57 14.09 -0.50 10.07
C TYR A 57 14.95 0.19 9.00
N LYS A 58 15.61 -0.57 8.14
CA LYS A 58 16.36 -0.04 6.99
C LYS A 58 15.43 0.70 6.02
N GLY A 59 14.33 0.08 5.64
CA GLY A 59 13.36 0.69 4.73
C GLY A 59 12.78 2.00 5.26
N VAL A 60 12.39 2.04 6.53
CA VAL A 60 11.91 3.26 7.19
C VAL A 60 13.00 4.32 7.23
N LYS A 61 14.23 3.95 7.62
CA LYS A 61 15.38 4.87 7.64
C LYS A 61 15.60 5.52 6.27
N TYR A 62 15.67 4.73 5.21
CA TYR A 62 15.93 5.24 3.87
C TYR A 62 14.80 6.11 3.34
N ALA A 63 13.55 5.71 3.54
CA ALA A 63 12.40 6.53 3.16
C ALA A 63 12.41 7.88 3.91
N THR A 64 12.68 7.88 5.21
CA THR A 64 12.76 9.08 6.04
C THR A 64 13.85 10.03 5.58
N GLU A 65 15.06 9.51 5.34
CA GLU A 65 16.19 10.30 4.83
C GLU A 65 15.90 10.93 3.45
N LEU A 66 15.05 10.28 2.65
CA LEU A 66 14.66 10.74 1.31
C LEU A 66 13.38 11.60 1.30
N GLY A 67 12.78 11.87 2.47
CA GLY A 67 11.55 12.65 2.56
C GLY A 67 10.32 11.92 1.99
N MET A 68 10.32 10.60 2.00
CA MET A 68 9.23 9.76 1.49
C MET A 68 8.37 9.22 2.64
N TYR A 69 7.09 9.00 2.37
CA TYR A 69 6.24 8.19 3.24
C TYR A 69 6.62 6.71 3.12
N VAL A 70 6.36 5.97 4.19
CA VAL A 70 6.59 4.52 4.21
C VAL A 70 5.45 3.79 4.93
N ILE A 71 4.93 2.75 4.28
CA ILE A 71 3.96 1.84 4.88
C ILE A 71 4.72 0.63 5.43
N ILE A 72 4.48 0.32 6.70
CA ILE A 72 4.84 -0.96 7.31
C ILE A 72 3.62 -1.86 7.18
N ASP A 73 3.72 -2.89 6.36
CA ASP A 73 2.61 -3.76 5.99
C ASP A 73 2.75 -5.15 6.64
N TRP A 74 1.81 -5.45 7.53
CA TRP A 74 1.57 -6.80 8.07
C TRP A 74 0.85 -7.61 7.01
N HIS A 75 1.62 -8.31 6.17
CA HIS A 75 1.17 -8.86 4.90
C HIS A 75 0.55 -10.25 5.08
N ILE A 76 -0.64 -10.30 5.67
CA ILE A 76 -1.44 -11.53 5.72
C ILE A 76 -1.97 -11.86 4.32
N LEU A 77 -2.05 -13.14 3.99
CA LEU A 77 -2.64 -13.65 2.75
C LEU A 77 -3.29 -15.02 2.99
N ASN A 78 -2.50 -16.11 3.08
CA ASN A 78 -3.04 -17.46 3.30
C ASN A 78 -3.53 -17.68 4.75
N ASP A 79 -3.08 -16.91 5.69
CA ASP A 79 -3.64 -16.88 7.05
C ASP A 79 -5.09 -16.34 7.09
N GLY A 80 -5.55 -15.69 6.03
CA GLY A 80 -6.95 -15.33 5.76
C GLY A 80 -7.55 -14.41 6.82
N ASN A 81 -7.96 -14.98 7.94
CA ASN A 81 -8.51 -14.22 9.07
C ASN A 81 -7.35 -13.61 9.89
N PRO A 82 -7.27 -12.26 10.01
CA PRO A 82 -6.20 -11.63 10.76
C PRO A 82 -6.18 -11.99 12.25
N MET A 83 -7.29 -12.46 12.81
CA MET A 83 -7.37 -12.94 14.19
C MET A 83 -6.44 -14.14 14.46
N THR A 84 -6.08 -14.90 13.41
CA THR A 84 -5.17 -16.06 13.55
C THR A 84 -3.82 -15.64 14.13
N GLN A 85 -3.32 -14.48 13.79
CA GLN A 85 -2.02 -13.97 14.24
C GLN A 85 -2.14 -12.72 15.15
N LEU A 86 -3.28 -12.55 15.81
CA LEU A 86 -3.55 -11.37 16.63
C LEU A 86 -2.47 -11.11 17.69
N ALA A 87 -2.06 -12.12 18.43
CA ALA A 87 -1.05 -11.96 19.49
C ALA A 87 0.30 -11.47 18.93
N GLN A 88 0.74 -12.06 17.81
CA GLN A 88 1.96 -11.67 17.12
C GLN A 88 1.85 -10.25 16.55
N ALA A 89 0.71 -9.91 15.94
CA ALA A 89 0.45 -8.58 15.39
C ALA A 89 0.49 -7.50 16.48
N LYS A 90 -0.14 -7.74 17.63
CA LYS A 90 -0.10 -6.82 18.77
C LYS A 90 1.32 -6.57 19.26
N LYS A 91 2.14 -7.61 19.36
CA LYS A 91 3.54 -7.52 19.76
C LYS A 91 4.37 -6.73 18.75
N PHE A 92 4.20 -7.05 17.46
CA PHE A 92 4.88 -6.39 16.36
C PHE A 92 4.56 -4.89 16.31
N PHE A 93 3.28 -4.53 16.31
CA PHE A 93 2.86 -3.14 16.23
C PHE A 93 3.16 -2.34 17.50
N ALA A 94 3.20 -2.97 18.68
CA ALA A 94 3.72 -2.33 19.88
C ALA A 94 5.20 -1.91 19.69
N THR A 95 6.01 -2.79 19.17
CA THR A 95 7.43 -2.52 18.87
C THR A 95 7.58 -1.40 17.84
N MET A 96 6.85 -1.48 16.72
CA MET A 96 6.95 -0.51 15.62
C MET A 96 6.44 0.87 16.05
N SER A 97 5.26 0.94 16.65
CA SER A 97 4.66 2.21 17.05
C SER A 97 5.41 2.91 18.17
N ASN A 98 6.01 2.18 19.09
CA ASN A 98 6.90 2.76 20.09
C ASN A 98 8.17 3.34 19.46
N LYS A 99 8.78 2.60 18.51
CA LYS A 99 9.99 3.04 17.82
C LYS A 99 9.75 4.29 16.98
N TYR A 100 8.62 4.39 16.29
CA TYR A 100 8.35 5.42 15.30
C TYR A 100 7.33 6.48 15.73
N LYS A 101 6.98 6.56 17.00
CA LYS A 101 5.97 7.48 17.58
C LYS A 101 6.18 8.96 17.26
N ASN A 102 7.40 9.36 16.94
CA ASN A 102 7.73 10.74 16.57
C ASN A 102 7.94 10.95 15.07
N GLN A 103 7.77 9.91 14.25
CA GLN A 103 7.98 9.98 12.80
C GLN A 103 6.65 10.13 12.07
N LYS A 104 6.46 11.27 11.40
CA LYS A 104 5.20 11.61 10.72
C LYS A 104 5.02 10.92 9.36
N ASN A 105 6.08 10.33 8.81
CA ASN A 105 6.07 9.68 7.50
C ASN A 105 5.79 8.18 7.55
N VAL A 106 5.61 7.59 8.74
CA VAL A 106 5.33 6.16 8.93
C VAL A 106 3.84 5.91 8.99
N ILE A 107 3.36 4.98 8.18
CA ILE A 107 1.98 4.52 8.10
C ILE A 107 1.95 3.03 8.45
N TYR A 108 0.98 2.61 9.26
CA TYR A 108 0.82 1.21 9.66
C TYR A 108 -0.34 0.58 8.91
N GLU A 109 -0.07 -0.40 8.05
CA GLU A 109 -1.08 -1.27 7.43
C GLU A 109 -1.17 -2.56 8.24
N ILE A 110 -2.26 -2.71 8.99
CA ILE A 110 -2.33 -3.71 10.04
C ILE A 110 -2.82 -5.09 9.59
N CYS A 111 -3.32 -5.21 8.37
CA CYS A 111 -3.60 -6.47 7.70
C CYS A 111 -3.77 -6.23 6.19
N ASN A 112 -2.96 -6.90 5.39
CA ASN A 112 -2.91 -6.72 3.93
C ASN A 112 -4.23 -7.12 3.24
N GLU A 113 -4.55 -8.40 3.23
CA GLU A 113 -5.67 -8.96 2.46
C GLU A 113 -6.47 -9.98 3.28
N PRO A 114 -7.28 -9.51 4.25
CA PRO A 114 -8.21 -10.40 4.95
C PRO A 114 -9.13 -11.11 3.95
N ASN A 115 -9.28 -12.40 4.12
CA ASN A 115 -10.16 -13.20 3.25
C ASN A 115 -10.72 -14.40 4.03
N GLY A 116 -11.83 -14.95 3.55
CA GLY A 116 -12.51 -16.05 4.24
C GLY A 116 -13.04 -15.70 5.63
N CYS A 117 -13.20 -14.43 5.95
CA CYS A 117 -13.68 -13.97 7.26
C CYS A 117 -14.59 -12.73 7.10
N SER A 118 -15.39 -12.47 8.13
CA SER A 118 -16.35 -11.37 8.15
C SER A 118 -15.69 -10.02 8.45
N TRP A 119 -16.36 -8.93 8.05
CA TRP A 119 -15.97 -7.59 8.47
C TRP A 119 -16.00 -7.42 9.99
N THR A 120 -16.93 -8.06 10.68
CA THR A 120 -16.99 -8.07 12.15
C THR A 120 -15.72 -8.65 12.76
N SER A 121 -15.24 -9.77 12.22
CA SER A 121 -13.98 -10.39 12.67
C SER A 121 -12.78 -9.48 12.43
N ILE A 122 -12.71 -8.85 11.25
CA ILE A 122 -11.65 -7.90 10.91
C ILE A 122 -11.70 -6.67 11.84
N LYS A 123 -12.89 -6.12 12.12
CA LYS A 123 -13.02 -4.99 13.07
C LYS A 123 -12.57 -5.36 14.48
N SER A 124 -12.87 -6.56 14.93
CA SER A 124 -12.40 -7.04 16.23
C SER A 124 -10.87 -7.07 16.30
N TYR A 125 -10.23 -7.64 15.30
CA TYR A 125 -8.76 -7.59 15.16
C TYR A 125 -8.24 -6.15 15.13
N ALA A 126 -8.77 -5.34 14.21
CA ALA A 126 -8.32 -3.98 13.97
C ALA A 126 -8.43 -3.11 15.23
N THR A 127 -9.55 -3.17 15.95
CA THR A 127 -9.76 -2.40 17.18
C THR A 127 -8.71 -2.74 18.23
N GLN A 128 -8.35 -4.00 18.38
CA GLN A 128 -7.33 -4.42 19.34
C GLN A 128 -5.93 -3.95 18.94
N VAL A 129 -5.56 -4.06 17.66
CA VAL A 129 -4.25 -3.60 17.17
C VAL A 129 -4.16 -2.07 17.17
N ILE A 130 -5.21 -1.36 16.75
CA ILE A 130 -5.29 0.11 16.83
C ILE A 130 -5.06 0.58 18.26
N LYS A 131 -5.68 -0.08 19.24
CA LYS A 131 -5.51 0.25 20.66
C LYS A 131 -4.05 0.15 21.11
N VAL A 132 -3.34 -0.88 20.65
CA VAL A 132 -1.92 -1.05 20.91
C VAL A 132 -1.10 0.07 20.28
N ILE A 133 -1.33 0.38 19.00
CA ILE A 133 -0.62 1.46 18.30
C ILE A 133 -0.87 2.82 19.00
N ARG A 134 -2.11 3.12 19.31
CA ARG A 134 -2.51 4.40 19.93
C ARG A 134 -1.96 4.62 21.34
N LYS A 135 -1.52 3.56 21.99
CA LYS A 135 -0.80 3.67 23.28
C LYS A 135 0.53 4.42 23.10
N TYR A 136 1.21 4.23 21.98
CA TYR A 136 2.52 4.81 21.68
C TYR A 136 2.44 5.96 20.67
N ASP A 137 1.73 5.78 19.57
CA ASP A 137 1.58 6.75 18.48
C ASP A 137 0.11 7.17 18.33
N LYS A 138 -0.20 8.35 18.82
CA LYS A 138 -1.58 8.86 18.86
C LYS A 138 -2.06 9.43 17.52
N LYS A 139 -1.15 9.71 16.59
CA LYS A 139 -1.45 10.46 15.36
C LYS A 139 -1.18 9.70 14.06
N ALA A 140 -0.47 8.59 14.10
CA ALA A 140 -0.16 7.83 12.90
C ALA A 140 -1.40 7.48 12.09
N ILE A 141 -1.25 7.48 10.77
CA ILE A 141 -2.24 6.90 9.87
C ILE A 141 -2.17 5.37 10.01
N ILE A 142 -3.33 4.76 10.23
CA ILE A 142 -3.48 3.32 10.29
C ILE A 142 -4.41 2.89 9.16
N VAL A 143 -3.95 1.96 8.34
CA VAL A 143 -4.72 1.40 7.23
C VAL A 143 -5.19 0.00 7.62
N VAL A 144 -6.47 -0.23 7.49
CA VAL A 144 -7.13 -1.50 7.83
C VAL A 144 -7.49 -2.23 6.54
N GLY A 145 -7.01 -3.46 6.40
CA GLY A 145 -7.44 -4.35 5.33
C GLY A 145 -8.94 -4.67 5.44
N THR A 146 -9.57 -4.89 4.30
CA THR A 146 -11.01 -5.06 4.20
C THR A 146 -11.38 -6.43 3.65
N PRO A 147 -12.66 -6.90 3.77
CA PRO A 147 -13.04 -8.24 3.34
C PRO A 147 -12.71 -8.52 1.87
N THR A 148 -12.57 -9.80 1.56
CA THR A 148 -12.39 -10.31 0.19
C THR A 148 -11.14 -9.73 -0.47
N TRP A 149 -9.99 -9.99 0.17
CA TRP A 149 -8.68 -9.49 -0.29
C TRP A 149 -8.68 -7.96 -0.48
N SER A 150 -9.17 -7.23 0.53
CA SER A 150 -9.23 -5.76 0.54
C SER A 150 -10.08 -5.16 -0.59
N GLN A 151 -11.29 -5.68 -0.79
CA GLN A 151 -12.25 -5.20 -1.78
C GLN A 151 -13.46 -4.44 -1.19
N LEU A 152 -13.32 -3.87 0.02
CA LEU A 152 -14.32 -3.03 0.71
C LEU A 152 -15.62 -3.74 1.08
N GLY A 153 -15.69 -5.06 1.04
CA GLY A 153 -16.87 -5.82 1.41
C GLY A 153 -16.76 -7.29 1.01
N SER A 154 -17.71 -8.11 1.48
CA SER A 154 -17.72 -9.57 1.34
C SER A 154 -17.87 -10.07 -0.09
N ASP A 155 -18.42 -9.25 -0.97
CA ASP A 155 -18.52 -9.53 -2.41
C ASP A 155 -18.56 -8.23 -3.25
N GLY A 156 -18.85 -8.36 -4.55
CA GLY A 156 -18.91 -7.23 -5.47
C GLY A 156 -20.01 -6.20 -5.19
N THR A 157 -20.99 -6.51 -4.37
CA THR A 157 -22.18 -5.69 -4.11
C THR A 157 -22.29 -5.17 -2.68
N HIS A 158 -21.71 -5.89 -1.72
CA HIS A 158 -21.77 -5.53 -0.30
C HIS A 158 -20.78 -4.41 0.06
N ASN A 159 -21.24 -3.49 0.91
CA ASN A 159 -20.50 -2.30 1.33
C ASN A 159 -20.41 -2.20 2.87
N GLU A 160 -20.17 -3.31 3.55
CA GLU A 160 -20.17 -3.38 5.02
C GLU A 160 -19.14 -2.43 5.64
N VAL A 161 -17.99 -2.23 5.01
CA VAL A 161 -16.96 -1.33 5.51
C VAL A 161 -17.48 0.10 5.54
N ALA A 162 -18.08 0.57 4.45
CA ALA A 162 -18.62 1.92 4.36
C ALA A 162 -19.88 2.10 5.23
N ASN A 163 -20.68 1.05 5.40
CA ASN A 163 -21.90 1.08 6.21
C ASN A 163 -21.62 0.96 7.72
N SER A 164 -20.54 0.30 8.09
CA SER A 164 -20.18 0.02 9.48
C SER A 164 -18.68 0.21 9.73
N PRO A 165 -18.13 1.42 9.54
CA PRO A 165 -16.71 1.67 9.74
C PRO A 165 -16.32 1.56 11.21
N ILE A 166 -15.02 1.48 11.46
CA ILE A 166 -14.45 1.54 12.81
C ILE A 166 -14.71 2.93 13.39
N LYS A 167 -15.24 2.98 14.61
CA LYS A 167 -15.57 4.21 15.33
C LYS A 167 -14.64 4.43 16.51
N GLY A 168 -14.57 5.69 16.97
CA GLY A 168 -13.83 6.06 18.20
C GLY A 168 -12.34 6.30 18.00
N TYR A 169 -11.84 6.23 16.78
CA TYR A 169 -10.44 6.52 16.46
C TYR A 169 -10.33 7.49 15.27
N LYS A 170 -9.30 8.33 15.31
CA LYS A 170 -8.95 9.23 14.20
C LYS A 170 -7.84 8.65 13.35
N ASN A 171 -7.68 9.17 12.14
CA ASN A 171 -6.63 8.78 11.18
C ASN A 171 -6.66 7.29 10.82
N ILE A 172 -7.85 6.75 10.63
CA ILE A 172 -8.08 5.39 10.15
C ILE A 172 -8.47 5.47 8.67
N MET A 173 -7.80 4.69 7.85
CA MET A 173 -8.10 4.49 6.44
C MET A 173 -8.37 3.02 6.15
N TYR A 174 -9.02 2.74 5.03
CA TYR A 174 -9.39 1.39 4.63
C TYR A 174 -8.75 1.07 3.30
N SER A 175 -8.12 -0.10 3.19
CA SER A 175 -7.48 -0.47 1.94
C SER A 175 -8.48 -0.98 0.91
N LEU A 176 -8.24 -0.57 -0.32
CA LEU A 176 -8.79 -1.15 -1.53
C LEU A 176 -7.65 -1.70 -2.36
N HIS A 177 -7.74 -2.96 -2.76
CA HIS A 177 -6.85 -3.59 -3.72
C HIS A 177 -7.58 -3.91 -5.02
N PHE A 178 -6.92 -3.72 -6.15
CA PHE A 178 -7.44 -4.12 -7.44
C PHE A 178 -6.34 -4.61 -8.37
N TYR A 179 -6.72 -5.46 -9.30
CA TYR A 179 -5.85 -5.92 -10.38
C TYR A 179 -6.55 -5.64 -11.71
N ALA A 180 -5.90 -4.85 -12.57
CA ALA A 180 -6.54 -4.27 -13.74
C ALA A 180 -6.89 -5.31 -14.84
N ASN A 181 -6.31 -6.51 -14.77
CA ASN A 181 -6.68 -7.61 -15.67
C ASN A 181 -7.68 -8.60 -15.05
N GLU A 182 -8.36 -8.19 -13.96
CA GLU A 182 -9.47 -8.93 -13.35
C GLU A 182 -10.81 -8.31 -13.77
N TRP A 183 -11.64 -9.08 -14.46
CA TRP A 183 -12.95 -8.61 -14.90
C TRP A 183 -13.82 -8.17 -13.73
N SER A 184 -13.89 -8.95 -12.66
CA SER A 184 -14.71 -8.64 -11.48
C SER A 184 -14.28 -7.36 -10.78
N HIS A 185 -12.97 -7.11 -10.69
CA HIS A 185 -12.45 -5.88 -10.12
C HIS A 185 -12.89 -4.66 -10.94
N ASN A 186 -12.76 -4.73 -12.24
CA ASN A 186 -13.16 -3.64 -13.13
C ASN A 186 -14.68 -3.40 -13.16
N LYS A 187 -15.45 -4.46 -12.95
CA LYS A 187 -16.91 -4.39 -12.95
C LYS A 187 -17.47 -3.81 -11.65
N TYR A 188 -16.99 -4.25 -10.51
CA TYR A 188 -17.63 -3.97 -9.22
C TYR A 188 -16.92 -2.91 -8.37
N LEU A 189 -15.60 -2.90 -8.32
CA LEU A 189 -14.87 -2.08 -7.37
C LEU A 189 -14.95 -0.57 -7.62
N PRO A 190 -15.08 -0.05 -8.86
CA PRO A 190 -15.26 1.38 -9.06
C PRO A 190 -16.52 1.94 -8.36
N ALA A 191 -17.64 1.22 -8.44
CA ALA A 191 -18.88 1.63 -7.77
C ALA A 191 -18.79 1.54 -6.25
N LYS A 192 -18.08 0.52 -5.71
CA LYS A 192 -17.83 0.39 -4.27
C LYS A 192 -16.96 1.54 -3.75
N LEU A 193 -15.95 1.96 -4.50
CA LEU A 193 -15.12 3.11 -4.17
C LEU A 193 -15.95 4.40 -4.15
N ASP A 194 -16.80 4.61 -5.15
CA ASP A 194 -17.68 5.78 -5.21
C ASP A 194 -18.65 5.80 -4.01
N TYR A 195 -19.21 4.66 -3.65
CA TYR A 195 -20.08 4.52 -2.50
C TYR A 195 -19.34 4.83 -1.18
N ALA A 196 -18.14 4.28 -0.99
CA ALA A 196 -17.32 4.54 0.19
C ALA A 196 -17.01 6.04 0.32
N ARG A 197 -16.63 6.71 -0.77
CA ARG A 197 -16.41 8.15 -0.78
C ARG A 197 -17.64 8.95 -0.43
N LYS A 198 -18.81 8.60 -1.00
CA LYS A 198 -20.09 9.24 -0.68
C LYS A 198 -20.44 9.11 0.82
N LYS A 199 -20.03 8.02 1.45
CA LYS A 199 -20.18 7.79 2.90
C LYS A 199 -19.10 8.47 3.76
N GLY A 200 -18.16 9.19 3.16
CA GLY A 200 -17.08 9.85 3.90
C GLY A 200 -15.98 8.92 4.41
N ILE A 201 -15.83 7.73 3.81
CA ILE A 201 -14.83 6.75 4.19
C ILE A 201 -13.50 7.07 3.51
N ALA A 202 -12.45 7.18 4.29
CA ALA A 202 -11.09 7.39 3.79
C ALA A 202 -10.53 6.07 3.24
N VAL A 203 -10.26 6.02 1.94
CA VAL A 203 -9.73 4.85 1.24
C VAL A 203 -8.31 5.12 0.76
N MET A 204 -7.43 4.13 0.88
CA MET A 204 -6.10 4.09 0.29
C MET A 204 -5.96 2.82 -0.54
N VAL A 205 -5.44 2.92 -1.76
CA VAL A 205 -5.10 1.76 -2.58
C VAL A 205 -3.67 1.32 -2.24
N THR A 206 -3.54 0.51 -1.20
CA THR A 206 -2.22 0.08 -0.72
C THR A 206 -1.59 -0.97 -1.63
N GLU A 207 -2.38 -1.58 -2.50
CA GLU A 207 -1.89 -2.50 -3.52
C GLU A 207 -2.76 -2.48 -4.77
N PHE A 208 -2.13 -2.39 -5.93
CA PHE A 208 -2.77 -2.67 -7.21
C PHE A 208 -1.77 -3.28 -8.19
N GLY A 209 -2.26 -4.03 -9.16
CA GLY A 209 -1.45 -4.57 -10.24
C GLY A 209 -2.08 -4.37 -11.60
N MET A 210 -1.25 -4.42 -12.65
CA MET A 210 -1.70 -4.37 -14.05
C MET A 210 -2.20 -5.71 -14.57
N SER A 211 -1.84 -6.79 -13.86
CA SER A 211 -2.11 -8.19 -14.21
C SER A 211 -3.42 -8.71 -13.65
N ALA A 212 -3.66 -10.02 -13.76
CA ALA A 212 -4.59 -10.73 -12.91
C ALA A 212 -4.11 -10.79 -11.44
N ALA A 213 -5.01 -11.07 -10.50
CA ALA A 213 -4.73 -11.03 -9.07
C ALA A 213 -3.62 -12.00 -8.62
N GLY A 214 -3.41 -13.09 -9.34
CA GLY A 214 -2.29 -14.01 -9.08
C GLY A 214 -0.92 -13.51 -9.54
N GLY A 215 -0.82 -12.29 -10.08
CA GLY A 215 0.42 -11.69 -10.55
C GLY A 215 0.78 -12.02 -12.02
N GLY A 216 0.12 -13.00 -12.61
CA GLY A 216 0.30 -13.46 -13.99
C GLY A 216 -0.82 -13.03 -14.94
N GLY A 217 -0.98 -13.77 -16.05
CA GLY A 217 -2.10 -13.59 -16.99
C GLY A 217 -1.98 -12.39 -17.93
N GLY A 218 -0.81 -11.79 -18.08
CA GLY A 218 -0.60 -10.57 -18.88
C GLY A 218 -1.01 -9.30 -18.16
N ILE A 219 -0.98 -8.17 -18.85
CA ILE A 219 -1.29 -6.85 -18.29
C ILE A 219 -2.42 -6.18 -19.05
N ASN A 220 -3.17 -5.30 -18.37
CA ASN A 220 -4.24 -4.51 -18.97
C ASN A 220 -3.97 -3.01 -18.79
N SER A 221 -3.30 -2.41 -19.76
CA SER A 221 -2.94 -0.98 -19.73
C SER A 221 -4.17 -0.06 -19.80
N SER A 222 -5.21 -0.45 -20.55
CA SER A 222 -6.44 0.35 -20.69
C SER A 222 -7.16 0.50 -19.36
N TYR A 223 -7.44 -0.60 -18.67
CA TYR A 223 -8.09 -0.54 -17.36
C TYR A 223 -7.18 0.05 -16.29
N THR A 224 -5.87 -0.20 -16.34
CA THR A 224 -4.93 0.49 -15.44
C THR A 224 -5.03 2.01 -15.59
N GLY A 225 -5.06 2.50 -16.82
CA GLY A 225 -5.21 3.94 -17.09
C GLY A 225 -6.53 4.52 -16.56
N LYS A 226 -7.65 3.80 -16.72
CA LYS A 226 -8.96 4.19 -16.18
C LYS A 226 -8.93 4.26 -14.65
N TRP A 227 -8.35 3.25 -13.99
CA TRP A 227 -8.19 3.23 -12.54
C TRP A 227 -7.35 4.39 -12.03
N LEU A 228 -6.14 4.59 -12.58
CA LEU A 228 -5.26 5.67 -12.15
C LEU A 228 -5.88 7.05 -12.40
N GLY A 229 -6.60 7.24 -13.51
CA GLY A 229 -7.36 8.47 -13.78
C GLY A 229 -8.41 8.73 -12.71
N LYS A 230 -9.17 7.71 -12.31
CA LYS A 230 -10.18 7.81 -11.24
C LYS A 230 -9.54 8.14 -9.89
N LEU A 231 -8.47 7.44 -9.52
CA LEU A 231 -7.76 7.66 -8.26
C LEU A 231 -7.14 9.06 -8.20
N ASN A 232 -6.55 9.53 -9.29
CA ASN A 232 -6.02 10.88 -9.40
C ASN A 232 -7.10 11.94 -9.24
N LYS A 233 -8.24 11.78 -9.92
CA LYS A 233 -9.41 12.66 -9.78
C LYS A 233 -9.90 12.75 -8.33
N TYR A 234 -9.82 11.66 -7.59
CA TYR A 234 -10.26 11.58 -6.21
C TYR A 234 -9.18 11.87 -5.18
N ASN A 235 -7.98 12.15 -5.65
CA ASN A 235 -6.78 12.37 -4.81
C ASN A 235 -6.52 11.21 -3.83
N ILE A 236 -6.71 9.97 -4.30
CA ILE A 236 -6.47 8.74 -3.54
C ILE A 236 -5.07 8.26 -3.82
N SER A 237 -4.31 7.98 -2.77
CA SER A 237 -2.97 7.39 -2.85
C SER A 237 -3.01 5.93 -3.30
N TYR A 238 -2.02 5.51 -4.08
CA TYR A 238 -1.95 4.16 -4.62
C TYR A 238 -0.52 3.63 -4.70
N PHE A 239 -0.37 2.30 -4.51
CA PHE A 239 0.91 1.60 -4.48
C PHE A 239 0.87 0.42 -5.44
N CYS A 240 1.77 0.40 -6.43
CA CYS A 240 1.81 -0.70 -7.40
C CYS A 240 2.54 -1.93 -6.85
N TRP A 241 1.97 -3.09 -7.02
CA TRP A 241 2.58 -4.39 -6.81
C TRP A 241 3.24 -4.86 -8.10
N SER A 242 4.57 -5.13 -8.19
CA SER A 242 5.55 -4.86 -7.13
C SER A 242 6.91 -4.50 -7.73
N LEU A 243 7.74 -3.79 -6.98
CA LEU A 243 9.15 -3.57 -7.28
C LEU A 243 9.90 -4.89 -7.06
N SER A 244 10.03 -5.65 -8.13
CA SER A 244 10.54 -7.01 -8.12
C SER A 244 11.00 -7.40 -9.53
N ASN A 245 11.95 -8.32 -9.61
CA ASN A 245 12.35 -9.00 -10.84
C ASN A 245 11.80 -10.43 -10.92
N LYS A 246 10.81 -10.78 -10.11
CA LYS A 246 10.11 -12.05 -10.19
C LYS A 246 9.55 -12.25 -11.61
N ASN A 247 9.65 -13.43 -12.15
CA ASN A 247 9.14 -13.73 -13.50
C ASN A 247 7.61 -13.85 -13.49
N GLU A 248 6.94 -12.71 -13.42
CA GLU A 248 5.48 -12.59 -13.47
C GLU A 248 5.05 -11.27 -14.09
N SER A 249 3.81 -11.17 -14.56
CA SER A 249 3.32 -10.03 -15.35
C SER A 249 3.27 -8.71 -14.55
N CYS A 250 3.01 -8.77 -13.25
CA CYS A 250 2.93 -7.57 -12.39
C CYS A 250 4.30 -7.03 -11.94
N SER A 251 5.38 -7.76 -12.14
CA SER A 251 6.73 -7.30 -11.78
C SER A 251 7.11 -6.05 -12.56
N LEU A 252 7.64 -5.04 -11.88
CA LEU A 252 8.05 -3.78 -12.50
C LEU A 252 9.41 -3.85 -13.18
N LEU A 253 10.24 -4.83 -12.79
CA LEU A 253 11.56 -5.05 -13.36
C LEU A 253 11.56 -6.28 -14.27
N SER A 254 12.42 -6.27 -15.28
CA SER A 254 12.69 -7.44 -16.10
C SER A 254 13.25 -8.55 -15.22
N SER A 255 12.76 -9.80 -15.41
CA SER A 255 13.28 -10.97 -14.71
C SER A 255 14.77 -11.25 -14.97
N LYS A 256 15.33 -10.65 -16.02
CA LYS A 256 16.74 -10.78 -16.41
C LYS A 256 17.65 -9.78 -15.70
N THR A 257 17.12 -8.69 -15.13
CA THR A 257 17.97 -7.72 -14.45
C THR A 257 18.39 -8.21 -13.06
N LYS A 258 19.65 -7.98 -12.73
CA LYS A 258 20.22 -8.22 -11.40
C LYS A 258 20.44 -6.91 -10.64
N LYS A 259 20.18 -5.78 -11.28
CA LYS A 259 20.34 -4.48 -10.63
C LYS A 259 19.25 -4.25 -9.58
N THR A 260 19.62 -3.68 -8.48
CA THR A 260 18.73 -3.35 -7.37
C THR A 260 18.39 -1.87 -7.26
N SER A 261 18.88 -1.05 -8.21
CA SER A 261 18.63 0.40 -8.30
C SER A 261 19.05 0.96 -9.68
N LYS A 262 18.74 2.22 -9.95
CA LYS A 262 19.18 2.98 -11.15
C LYS A 262 18.89 2.23 -12.45
N TRP A 263 17.68 1.67 -12.58
CA TRP A 263 17.29 0.86 -13.72
C TRP A 263 17.14 1.70 -14.98
N LYS A 264 17.75 1.24 -16.06
CA LYS A 264 17.51 1.76 -17.42
C LYS A 264 16.15 1.27 -17.93
N THR A 265 15.59 1.92 -18.93
CA THR A 265 14.30 1.54 -19.53
C THR A 265 14.29 0.10 -20.01
N THR A 266 15.42 -0.41 -20.52
CA THR A 266 15.58 -1.80 -20.97
C THR A 266 15.58 -2.83 -19.84
N GLU A 267 15.79 -2.40 -18.62
CA GLU A 267 15.78 -3.25 -17.41
C GLU A 267 14.41 -3.30 -16.74
N LEU A 268 13.47 -2.49 -17.21
CA LEU A 268 12.08 -2.49 -16.76
C LEU A 268 11.26 -3.51 -17.57
N SER A 269 10.27 -4.11 -16.92
CA SER A 269 9.24 -4.88 -17.59
C SER A 269 8.30 -3.97 -18.40
N VAL A 270 7.36 -4.53 -19.14
CA VAL A 270 6.30 -3.75 -19.79
C VAL A 270 5.47 -2.99 -18.77
N ALA A 271 5.10 -3.64 -17.65
CA ALA A 271 4.40 -3.00 -16.53
C ALA A 271 5.24 -1.88 -15.93
N GLY A 272 6.54 -2.11 -15.71
CA GLY A 272 7.44 -1.10 -15.13
C GLY A 272 7.56 0.16 -15.98
N ARG A 273 7.70 0.02 -17.30
CA ARG A 273 7.72 1.17 -18.22
C ARG A 273 6.41 1.97 -18.16
N TYR A 274 5.29 1.29 -18.15
CA TYR A 274 3.98 1.92 -18.09
C TYR A 274 3.78 2.67 -16.76
N ILE A 275 4.01 2.02 -15.63
CA ILE A 275 3.85 2.62 -14.30
C ILE A 275 4.79 3.81 -14.10
N ARG A 276 6.06 3.68 -14.52
CA ARG A 276 7.01 4.79 -14.48
C ARG A 276 6.50 6.03 -15.24
N SER A 277 5.94 5.82 -16.43
CA SER A 277 5.38 6.93 -17.23
C SER A 277 4.20 7.59 -16.54
N LYS A 278 3.31 6.81 -15.91
CA LYS A 278 2.14 7.32 -15.18
C LYS A 278 2.51 8.07 -13.90
N TYR A 279 3.50 7.56 -13.17
CA TYR A 279 3.99 8.22 -11.96
C TYR A 279 4.67 9.56 -12.27
N ARG A 280 5.47 9.61 -13.32
CA ARG A 280 6.07 10.87 -13.80
C ARG A 280 5.01 11.90 -14.16
N ALA A 281 4.04 11.52 -14.97
CA ALA A 281 2.94 12.40 -15.36
C ALA A 281 2.13 12.91 -14.14
N ARG A 282 1.91 12.07 -13.13
CA ARG A 282 1.23 12.50 -11.90
C ARG A 282 2.06 13.46 -11.07
N LYS A 283 3.38 13.27 -11.01
CA LYS A 283 4.29 14.21 -10.34
C LYS A 283 4.26 15.59 -11.00
N GLU A 284 4.33 15.64 -12.32
CA GLU A 284 4.27 16.88 -13.11
C GLU A 284 2.94 17.61 -12.88
N ALA A 285 1.81 16.94 -13.02
CA ALA A 285 0.48 17.50 -12.77
C ALA A 285 0.33 18.09 -11.36
N ARG A 286 0.85 17.39 -10.33
CA ARG A 286 0.81 17.90 -8.94
C ARG A 286 1.70 19.14 -8.75
N SER A 287 2.81 19.22 -9.44
CA SER A 287 3.67 20.41 -9.40
C SER A 287 2.99 21.61 -10.05
N GLU A 288 2.27 21.42 -11.15
CA GLU A 288 1.48 22.46 -11.82
C GLU A 288 0.28 22.91 -10.97
N GLU A 289 -0.46 21.97 -10.39
CA GLU A 289 -1.56 22.26 -9.45
C GLU A 289 -1.07 23.14 -8.29
N HIS A 290 0.07 22.77 -7.68
CA HIS A 290 0.64 23.52 -6.56
C HIS A 290 1.13 24.91 -6.97
N THR A 291 1.71 25.06 -8.14
CA THR A 291 2.15 26.35 -8.69
C THR A 291 0.96 27.25 -8.98
N SER A 292 -0.11 26.73 -9.56
CA SER A 292 -1.34 27.49 -9.82
C SER A 292 -2.06 27.92 -8.55
N GLU A 293 -2.07 27.08 -7.51
CA GLU A 293 -2.61 27.44 -6.18
C GLU A 293 -1.81 28.59 -5.54
N LEU A 294 -0.49 28.60 -5.65
CA LEU A 294 0.35 29.68 -5.12
C LEU A 294 0.19 31.00 -5.88
N GLN A 295 -0.20 30.93 -7.15
CA GLN A 295 -0.44 32.11 -7.99
C GLN A 295 -1.87 32.66 -7.87
N SER A 296 -2.80 31.93 -7.23
CA SER A 296 -4.18 32.37 -7.04
C SER A 296 -4.32 33.27 -5.82
N PRO A 297 -4.81 34.55 -5.98
CA PRO A 297 -4.99 35.47 -4.85
C PRO A 297 -5.98 34.98 -3.78
N LEU A 298 -6.84 34.00 -4.11
CA LEU A 298 -7.87 33.48 -3.23
C LEU A 298 -7.36 32.46 -2.19
N ASN A 299 -6.14 31.93 -2.37
CA ASN A 299 -5.60 30.88 -1.49
C ASN A 299 -4.76 31.39 -0.30
N LEU A 300 -4.54 32.71 -0.20
CA LEU A 300 -3.86 33.30 0.98
C LEU A 300 -4.74 33.29 2.25
N VAL A 301 -6.05 33.15 2.11
CA VAL A 301 -7.00 33.24 3.23
C VAL A 301 -7.28 31.88 3.90
N CYS A 302 -7.12 30.76 3.21
CA CYS A 302 -7.38 29.42 3.74
C CYS A 302 -6.22 28.77 4.52
N ARG A 303 -5.09 29.43 4.70
CA ARG A 303 -3.93 28.90 5.47
C ARG A 303 -3.83 29.44 6.89
N LEU A 304 -4.77 30.26 7.34
CA LEU A 304 -4.75 30.87 8.68
C LEU A 304 -5.96 30.51 9.57
N LEU A 305 -6.70 29.44 9.22
CA LEU A 305 -7.70 28.79 10.09
C LEU A 305 -7.36 27.26 10.15
#